data_afdac7b382f4ff06d8c32fc8c558bcd6
#
_entry.id   afdac7b382f4ff06d8c32fc8c558bcd6
#
_cell.length_a   1.000
_cell.length_b   1.000
_cell.length_c   1.000
_cell.angle_alpha   90.00
_cell.angle_beta   90.00
_cell.angle_gamma   90.00
#
_symmetry.space_group_name_H-M   'P 1'
#
loop_
_entity.id
_entity.type
_entity.pdbx_description
1 polymer ?
#
loop_
_entity_poly.entity_id
_entity_poly.type
_entity_poly.pdbx_seq_one_letter_code
_entity_poly.pdbx_strand_id
1 'polypeptide(L)'
;FRVMDDGTVLRDGNPAGNSELAPGADPAESLLAIPTSYLQIAHSDDDGVTWSKPRDLNPQLKQPWMRFLGTCPGNGIALRNGPHAGRLVVPLYFNNDQNWLAMCATVAYSDDHGETWQLGRSPNEGRQTPEGELDPQTFVDETWSLHEAAVVERRDGVLLLFMRNQHPRGRVAVSESHDAGQTWGPIRFDEELPEIWCQPNAISLP
;
A
#
# COMPACT_ATOMS: atom_id res chain seq x y z
N PHE A 1 -2.63 5.41 18.41
CA PHE A 1 -2.36 4.44 19.47
C PHE A 1 -1.08 4.80 20.23
N ARG A 2 -1.04 4.47 21.50
CA ARG A 2 0.17 4.55 22.34
C ARG A 2 0.28 3.28 23.15
N VAL A 3 1.43 2.61 23.08
CA VAL A 3 1.75 1.48 23.96
C VAL A 3 2.46 2.03 25.18
N MET A 4 1.94 1.72 26.36
CA MET A 4 2.54 2.08 27.64
C MET A 4 3.59 1.04 28.05
N ASP A 5 4.44 1.37 29.00
CA ASP A 5 5.53 0.49 29.48
C ASP A 5 5.01 -0.82 30.09
N ASP A 6 3.79 -0.82 30.59
CA ASP A 6 3.10 -2.00 31.10
C ASP A 6 2.37 -2.82 30.01
N GLY A 7 2.50 -2.41 28.74
CA GLY A 7 1.86 -3.05 27.61
C GLY A 7 0.43 -2.61 27.33
N THR A 8 -0.14 -1.74 28.15
CA THR A 8 -1.47 -1.15 27.87
C THR A 8 -1.41 -0.37 26.57
N VAL A 9 -2.36 -0.63 25.67
CA VAL A 9 -2.53 0.13 24.43
C VAL A 9 -3.62 1.17 24.64
N LEU A 10 -3.29 2.44 24.41
CA LEU A 10 -4.25 3.54 24.44
C LEU A 10 -4.64 3.95 23.01
N ARG A 11 -5.93 4.15 22.78
CA ARG A 11 -6.48 4.80 21.59
C ARG A 11 -7.14 6.11 22.03
N ASP A 12 -6.64 7.23 21.52
CA ASP A 12 -7.14 8.57 21.86
C ASP A 12 -7.17 8.82 23.39
N GLY A 13 -6.16 8.28 24.09
CA GLY A 13 -6.02 8.41 25.53
C GLY A 13 -6.84 7.40 26.37
N ASN A 14 -7.66 6.58 25.74
CA ASN A 14 -8.45 5.56 26.44
C ASN A 14 -7.84 4.15 26.27
N PRO A 15 -7.94 3.27 27.28
CA PRO A 15 -7.51 1.88 27.15
C PRO A 15 -8.23 1.19 26.00
N ALA A 16 -7.47 0.51 25.12
CA ALA A 16 -7.99 -0.16 23.93
C ALA A 16 -7.42 -1.59 23.79
N GLY A 17 -6.95 -2.18 24.86
CA GLY A 17 -6.34 -3.50 24.92
C GLY A 17 -4.90 -3.48 25.40
N ASN A 18 -4.24 -4.63 25.32
CA ASN A 18 -2.86 -4.82 25.72
C ASN A 18 -1.96 -5.17 24.53
N SER A 19 -0.68 -4.86 24.63
CA SER A 19 0.34 -5.34 23.72
C SER A 19 0.68 -6.80 24.05
N GLU A 20 0.77 -7.66 23.04
CA GLU A 20 1.29 -9.02 23.23
C GLU A 20 2.77 -9.07 23.66
N LEU A 21 3.47 -7.94 23.51
CA LEU A 21 4.85 -7.80 23.96
C LEU A 21 4.96 -7.62 25.48
N ALA A 22 3.86 -7.30 26.16
CA ALA A 22 3.85 -7.16 27.62
C ALA A 22 3.81 -8.52 28.31
N PRO A 23 4.61 -8.76 29.34
CA PRO A 23 4.53 -9.97 30.13
C PRO A 23 3.13 -10.17 30.72
N GLY A 24 2.51 -11.33 30.41
CA GLY A 24 1.18 -11.65 30.90
C GLY A 24 0.02 -10.99 30.17
N ALA A 25 0.27 -10.28 29.04
CA ALA A 25 -0.78 -9.78 28.17
C ALA A 25 -1.59 -10.94 27.59
N ASP A 26 -2.93 -10.79 27.56
CA ASP A 26 -3.79 -11.71 26.87
C ASP A 26 -3.73 -11.44 25.34
N PRO A 27 -3.26 -12.40 24.53
CA PRO A 27 -3.22 -12.21 23.08
C PRO A 27 -4.59 -11.91 22.46
N ALA A 28 -5.69 -12.38 23.05
CA ALA A 28 -7.05 -12.13 22.57
C ALA A 28 -7.47 -10.66 22.78
N GLU A 29 -6.88 -9.98 23.76
CA GLU A 29 -7.16 -8.57 24.06
C GLU A 29 -6.11 -7.61 23.48
N SER A 30 -5.02 -8.14 22.91
CA SER A 30 -3.95 -7.34 22.36
C SER A 30 -4.31 -6.80 20.98
N LEU A 31 -4.19 -5.49 20.79
CA LEU A 31 -4.32 -4.89 19.45
C LEU A 31 -3.17 -5.31 18.51
N LEU A 32 -2.01 -5.69 19.06
CA LEU A 32 -0.88 -6.18 18.27
C LEU A 32 -1.01 -7.66 17.89
N ALA A 33 -1.83 -8.43 18.62
CA ALA A 33 -2.12 -9.81 18.30
C ALA A 33 -3.19 -9.96 17.18
N ILE A 34 -3.97 -8.91 16.92
CA ILE A 34 -4.89 -8.90 15.79
C ILE A 34 -4.07 -8.88 14.51
N PRO A 35 -4.26 -9.86 13.59
CA PRO A 35 -3.52 -9.92 12.34
C PRO A 35 -3.97 -8.81 11.39
N THR A 36 -3.48 -7.61 11.61
CA THR A 36 -3.79 -6.38 10.90
C THR A 36 -2.55 -5.48 10.84
N SER A 37 -2.67 -4.32 10.21
CA SER A 37 -1.64 -3.30 10.14
C SER A 37 -2.21 -1.91 10.43
N TYR A 38 -1.37 -1.03 10.94
CA TYR A 38 -1.68 0.38 11.15
C TYR A 38 -0.74 1.21 10.28
N LEU A 39 -1.31 1.84 9.26
CA LEU A 39 -0.59 2.74 8.37
C LEU A 39 -0.50 4.12 9.03
N GLN A 40 0.72 4.59 9.27
CA GLN A 40 0.94 5.88 9.92
C GLN A 40 1.85 6.76 9.06
N ILE A 41 1.65 8.08 9.16
CA ILE A 41 2.48 9.10 8.52
C ILE A 41 3.04 10.06 9.55
N ALA A 42 4.30 10.42 9.38
CA ALA A 42 4.95 11.53 10.06
C ALA A 42 5.75 12.34 9.04
N HIS A 43 6.01 13.62 9.30
CA HIS A 43 6.84 14.49 8.46
C HIS A 43 7.92 15.18 9.29
N SER A 44 8.95 15.62 8.60
CA SER A 44 10.03 16.45 9.13
C SER A 44 10.18 17.68 8.24
N ASP A 45 10.34 18.87 8.85
CA ASP A 45 10.58 20.14 8.17
C ASP A 45 12.04 20.62 8.33
N ASP A 46 12.90 19.77 8.91
CA ASP A 46 14.29 20.08 9.27
C ASP A 46 15.28 18.96 8.89
N ASP A 47 15.09 18.38 7.69
CA ASP A 47 15.95 17.33 7.13
C ASP A 47 16.06 16.07 8.02
N GLY A 48 14.98 15.73 8.74
CA GLY A 48 14.90 14.52 9.57
C GLY A 48 15.47 14.66 10.99
N VAL A 49 15.81 15.87 11.44
CA VAL A 49 16.31 16.13 12.78
C VAL A 49 15.18 15.99 13.81
N THR A 50 14.00 16.53 13.50
CA THR A 50 12.78 16.32 14.28
C THR A 50 11.64 15.82 13.41
N TRP A 51 10.67 15.15 14.02
CA TRP A 51 9.53 14.55 13.34
C TRP A 51 8.21 14.96 14.00
N SER A 52 7.19 15.13 13.19
CA SER A 52 5.83 15.32 13.68
C SER A 52 5.35 14.08 14.46
N LYS A 53 4.30 14.23 15.25
CA LYS A 53 3.64 13.05 15.83
C LYS A 53 3.06 12.18 14.69
N PRO A 54 3.21 10.85 14.75
CA PRO A 54 2.58 9.96 13.81
C PRO A 54 1.06 10.14 13.79
N ARG A 55 0.49 10.16 12.60
CA ARG A 55 -0.96 10.23 12.35
C ARG A 55 -1.40 8.93 11.70
N ASP A 56 -2.46 8.31 12.22
CA ASP A 56 -3.05 7.10 11.67
C ASP A 56 -3.85 7.41 10.40
N LEU A 57 -3.54 6.72 9.30
CA LEU A 57 -4.22 6.85 8.02
C LEU A 57 -5.27 5.75 7.78
N ASN A 58 -5.36 4.73 8.63
CA ASN A 58 -6.35 3.67 8.46
C ASN A 58 -7.79 4.20 8.35
N PRO A 59 -8.23 5.21 9.12
CA PRO A 59 -9.59 5.75 8.98
C PRO A 59 -9.90 6.33 7.60
N GLN A 60 -8.88 6.74 6.85
CA GLN A 60 -9.03 7.31 5.51
C GLN A 60 -8.90 6.25 4.40
N LEU A 61 -8.03 5.26 4.59
CA LEU A 61 -7.56 4.40 3.51
C LEU A 61 -8.01 2.95 3.65
N LYS A 62 -7.99 2.39 4.88
CA LYS A 62 -8.21 0.96 5.09
C LYS A 62 -9.70 0.63 5.11
N GLN A 63 -10.11 -0.23 4.19
CA GLN A 63 -11.47 -0.73 4.16
C GLN A 63 -11.68 -1.81 5.23
N PRO A 64 -12.91 -2.01 5.76
CA PRO A 64 -13.19 -2.96 6.84
C PRO A 64 -12.81 -4.42 6.52
N TRP A 65 -12.86 -4.81 5.24
CA TRP A 65 -12.51 -6.15 4.76
C TRP A 65 -11.00 -6.36 4.55
N MET A 66 -10.19 -5.29 4.57
CA MET A 66 -8.74 -5.40 4.45
C MET A 66 -8.14 -5.88 5.76
N ARG A 67 -7.48 -7.02 5.73
CA ARG A 67 -6.71 -7.52 6.87
C ARG A 67 -5.41 -6.75 7.05
N PHE A 68 -4.70 -6.53 5.94
CA PHE A 68 -3.46 -5.77 5.88
C PHE A 68 -3.61 -4.62 4.87
N LEU A 69 -3.01 -3.48 5.19
CA LEU A 69 -2.72 -2.38 4.28
C LEU A 69 -1.38 -1.79 4.72
N GLY A 70 -0.40 -1.73 3.83
CA GLY A 70 0.93 -1.22 4.14
C GLY A 70 1.59 -0.52 2.97
N THR A 71 2.65 0.25 3.26
CA THR A 71 3.49 0.86 2.23
C THR A 71 4.33 -0.19 1.54
N CYS A 72 4.53 -0.02 0.24
CA CYS A 72 5.61 -0.70 -0.45
C CYS A 72 6.96 -0.17 0.05
N PRO A 73 8.01 -1.01 0.10
CA PRO A 73 9.36 -0.53 0.31
C PRO A 73 9.77 0.40 -0.84
N GLY A 74 10.38 1.53 -0.54
CA GLY A 74 10.81 2.51 -1.54
C GLY A 74 10.20 3.89 -1.31
N ASN A 75 10.12 4.68 -2.37
CA ASN A 75 9.74 6.07 -2.31
C ASN A 75 8.33 6.33 -2.87
N GLY A 76 7.60 7.24 -2.25
CA GLY A 76 6.54 7.98 -2.92
C GLY A 76 7.11 9.04 -3.85
N ILE A 77 6.25 9.61 -4.68
CA ILE A 77 6.60 10.69 -5.63
C ILE A 77 5.64 11.87 -5.48
N ALA A 78 6.13 13.06 -5.81
CA ALA A 78 5.29 14.21 -6.08
C ALA A 78 5.19 14.38 -7.61
N LEU A 79 3.97 14.43 -8.15
CA LEU A 79 3.76 14.58 -9.58
C LEU A 79 4.23 15.94 -10.06
N ARG A 80 4.85 15.97 -11.23
CA ARG A 80 5.42 17.18 -11.83
C ARG A 80 4.63 17.66 -13.04
N ASN A 81 3.88 16.78 -13.68
CA ASN A 81 3.26 17.02 -14.97
C ASN A 81 1.73 16.97 -14.89
N GLY A 82 1.08 17.65 -15.83
CA GLY A 82 -0.36 17.59 -16.01
C GLY A 82 -1.18 18.30 -14.94
N PRO A 83 -2.51 18.08 -14.94
CA PRO A 83 -3.45 18.80 -14.07
C PRO A 83 -3.34 18.46 -12.59
N HIS A 84 -2.65 17.37 -12.26
CA HIS A 84 -2.40 16.92 -10.88
C HIS A 84 -0.98 17.18 -10.39
N ALA A 85 -0.26 18.15 -11.01
CA ALA A 85 1.07 18.52 -10.53
C ALA A 85 1.02 18.96 -9.06
N GLY A 86 1.93 18.43 -8.23
CA GLY A 86 1.93 18.60 -6.78
C GLY A 86 1.25 17.49 -5.99
N ARG A 87 0.43 16.63 -6.63
CA ARG A 87 -0.14 15.44 -5.98
C ARG A 87 0.97 14.54 -5.45
N LEU A 88 0.85 14.13 -4.19
CA LEU A 88 1.70 13.09 -3.62
C LEU A 88 1.10 11.73 -3.95
N VAL A 89 1.94 10.78 -4.35
CA VAL A 89 1.54 9.39 -4.66
C VAL A 89 2.48 8.44 -3.95
N VAL A 90 1.93 7.52 -3.16
CA VAL A 90 2.69 6.52 -2.39
C VAL A 90 2.20 5.13 -2.76
N PRO A 91 3.07 4.22 -3.24
CA PRO A 91 2.67 2.86 -3.53
C PRO A 91 2.38 2.09 -2.24
N LEU A 92 1.26 1.38 -2.26
CA LEU A 92 0.76 0.54 -1.18
C LEU A 92 0.43 -0.85 -1.69
N TYR A 93 0.23 -1.79 -0.78
CA TYR A 93 -0.39 -3.07 -1.07
C TYR A 93 -1.24 -3.53 0.10
N PHE A 94 -2.24 -4.34 -0.19
CA PHE A 94 -3.20 -4.84 0.78
C PHE A 94 -3.62 -6.26 0.47
N ASN A 95 -4.23 -6.93 1.43
CA ASN A 95 -4.92 -8.20 1.22
C ASN A 95 -6.31 -8.20 1.87
N ASN A 96 -7.07 -9.22 1.51
CA ASN A 96 -8.34 -9.54 2.18
C ASN A 96 -8.09 -10.52 3.34
N ASP A 97 -9.16 -10.99 3.98
CA ASP A 97 -9.14 -11.94 5.07
C ASP A 97 -9.20 -13.43 4.63
N GLN A 98 -9.36 -13.69 3.33
CA GLN A 98 -9.53 -15.04 2.78
C GLN A 98 -8.19 -15.77 2.59
N ASN A 99 -7.20 -15.07 2.04
CA ASN A 99 -5.85 -15.60 1.89
C ASN A 99 -4.82 -14.50 2.14
N TRP A 100 -3.93 -14.73 3.09
CA TRP A 100 -2.86 -13.78 3.43
C TRP A 100 -1.94 -13.45 2.26
N LEU A 101 -1.72 -14.36 1.34
CA LEU A 101 -0.86 -14.18 0.17
C LEU A 101 -1.58 -13.63 -1.06
N ALA A 102 -2.91 -13.52 -1.03
CA ALA A 102 -3.69 -12.89 -2.10
C ALA A 102 -3.61 -11.37 -2.01
N MET A 103 -2.50 -10.81 -2.50
CA MET A 103 -2.15 -9.41 -2.38
C MET A 103 -2.59 -8.59 -3.59
N CYS A 104 -2.93 -7.33 -3.33
CA CYS A 104 -3.25 -6.31 -4.33
C CYS A 104 -2.36 -5.09 -4.17
N ALA A 105 -1.56 -4.76 -5.18
CA ALA A 105 -0.88 -3.47 -5.25
C ALA A 105 -1.88 -2.34 -5.54
N THR A 106 -1.59 -1.15 -5.03
CA THR A 106 -2.34 0.09 -5.26
C THR A 106 -1.45 1.30 -4.95
N VAL A 107 -2.03 2.49 -4.92
CA VAL A 107 -1.40 3.70 -4.40
C VAL A 107 -2.35 4.43 -3.46
N ALA A 108 -1.79 5.17 -2.50
CA ALA A 108 -2.50 6.29 -1.88
C ALA A 108 -2.05 7.59 -2.54
N TYR A 109 -2.96 8.56 -2.64
CA TYR A 109 -2.64 9.88 -3.16
C TYR A 109 -3.24 11.00 -2.31
N SER A 110 -2.58 12.16 -2.34
CA SER A 110 -2.98 13.37 -1.63
C SER A 110 -2.83 14.59 -2.53
N ASP A 111 -3.85 15.46 -2.54
CA ASP A 111 -3.87 16.71 -3.30
C ASP A 111 -3.66 17.95 -2.40
N ASP A 112 -3.42 17.76 -1.11
CA ASP A 112 -3.34 18.79 -0.08
C ASP A 112 -2.09 18.67 0.78
N HIS A 113 -0.97 18.31 0.15
CA HIS A 113 0.35 18.16 0.80
C HIS A 113 0.39 17.14 1.93
N GLY A 114 -0.43 16.07 1.84
CA GLY A 114 -0.44 14.98 2.80
C GLY A 114 -1.40 15.17 3.98
N GLU A 115 -2.26 16.19 3.95
CA GLU A 115 -3.28 16.38 4.98
C GLU A 115 -4.39 15.33 4.89
N THR A 116 -4.90 15.09 3.70
CA THR A 116 -5.86 14.01 3.45
C THR A 116 -5.35 13.06 2.38
N TRP A 117 -5.75 11.80 2.49
CA TRP A 117 -5.33 10.73 1.60
C TRP A 117 -6.51 9.94 1.07
N GLN A 118 -6.41 9.53 -0.18
CA GLN A 118 -7.38 8.67 -0.85
C GLN A 118 -6.68 7.42 -1.38
N LEU A 119 -7.39 6.30 -1.38
CA LEU A 119 -6.90 5.04 -1.95
C LEU A 119 -7.29 4.95 -3.42
N GLY A 120 -6.30 4.73 -4.29
CA GLY A 120 -6.55 4.37 -5.68
C GLY A 120 -7.10 2.95 -5.80
N ARG A 121 -7.71 2.63 -6.93
CA ARG A 121 -8.13 1.26 -7.24
C ARG A 121 -6.90 0.37 -7.43
N SER A 122 -7.06 -0.93 -7.25
CA SER A 122 -6.00 -1.88 -7.59
C SER A 122 -6.04 -2.25 -9.07
N PRO A 123 -4.87 -2.47 -9.73
CA PRO A 123 -4.85 -3.10 -11.06
C PRO A 123 -5.50 -4.49 -11.10
N ASN A 124 -5.68 -5.15 -9.96
CA ASN A 124 -6.40 -6.41 -9.86
C ASN A 124 -7.92 -6.26 -9.87
N GLU A 125 -8.44 -5.07 -9.62
CA GLU A 125 -9.88 -4.86 -9.58
C GLU A 125 -10.48 -4.96 -11.00
N GLY A 126 -11.36 -5.93 -11.20
CA GLY A 126 -11.94 -6.22 -12.51
C GLY A 126 -11.01 -6.93 -13.51
N ARG A 127 -9.80 -7.34 -13.08
CA ARG A 127 -8.86 -8.07 -13.93
C ARG A 127 -9.44 -9.41 -14.36
N GLN A 128 -9.41 -9.67 -15.68
CA GLN A 128 -9.87 -10.95 -16.24
C GLN A 128 -8.78 -12.02 -16.11
N THR A 129 -9.16 -13.18 -15.58
CA THR A 129 -8.35 -14.39 -15.48
C THR A 129 -9.08 -15.57 -16.12
N PRO A 130 -8.43 -16.72 -16.33
CA PRO A 130 -9.12 -17.91 -16.82
C PRO A 130 -10.26 -18.39 -15.89
N GLU A 131 -10.17 -18.08 -14.60
CA GLU A 131 -11.15 -18.43 -13.57
C GLU A 131 -12.30 -17.41 -13.44
N GLY A 132 -12.16 -16.24 -14.08
CA GLY A 132 -13.14 -15.17 -14.07
C GLY A 132 -12.57 -13.81 -13.73
N GLU A 133 -13.43 -12.87 -13.42
CA GLU A 133 -13.06 -11.52 -13.00
C GLU A 133 -12.60 -11.51 -11.55
N LEU A 134 -11.45 -10.87 -11.28
CA LEU A 134 -10.92 -10.72 -9.92
C LEU A 134 -11.66 -9.62 -9.16
N ASP A 135 -12.07 -9.98 -7.95
CA ASP A 135 -12.52 -9.06 -6.92
C ASP A 135 -11.49 -9.06 -5.78
N PRO A 136 -10.82 -7.92 -5.49
CA PRO A 136 -9.86 -7.81 -4.41
C PRO A 136 -10.37 -8.25 -3.03
N GLN A 137 -11.68 -8.21 -2.80
CA GLN A 137 -12.27 -8.60 -1.51
C GLN A 137 -12.33 -10.11 -1.31
N THR A 138 -12.36 -10.89 -2.39
CA THR A 138 -12.73 -12.30 -2.32
C THR A 138 -11.75 -13.26 -3.00
N PHE A 139 -10.84 -12.76 -3.86
CA PHE A 139 -9.93 -13.65 -4.56
C PHE A 139 -8.94 -14.31 -3.60
N VAL A 140 -8.54 -15.55 -3.92
CA VAL A 140 -7.68 -16.38 -3.09
C VAL A 140 -6.48 -16.98 -3.82
N ASP A 141 -6.46 -16.96 -5.14
CA ASP A 141 -5.37 -17.53 -5.93
C ASP A 141 -4.16 -16.59 -5.99
N GLU A 142 -3.10 -16.96 -5.26
CA GLU A 142 -1.86 -16.19 -5.17
C GLU A 142 -1.17 -15.96 -6.53
N THR A 143 -1.44 -16.79 -7.53
CA THR A 143 -0.88 -16.63 -8.89
C THR A 143 -1.16 -15.25 -9.47
N TRP A 144 -2.28 -14.65 -9.08
CA TRP A 144 -2.70 -13.33 -9.54
C TRP A 144 -2.30 -12.19 -8.60
N SER A 145 -1.59 -12.51 -7.53
CA SER A 145 -1.16 -11.51 -6.55
C SER A 145 -0.24 -10.45 -7.14
N LEU A 146 -0.44 -9.22 -6.70
CA LEU A 146 0.41 -8.06 -6.94
C LEU A 146 0.85 -7.52 -5.59
N HIS A 147 2.15 -7.54 -5.34
CA HIS A 147 2.74 -7.19 -4.04
C HIS A 147 3.39 -5.80 -4.05
N GLU A 148 4.55 -5.70 -3.43
CA GLU A 148 5.31 -4.46 -3.34
C GLU A 148 5.55 -3.86 -4.72
N ALA A 149 5.40 -2.56 -4.81
CA ALA A 149 5.46 -1.85 -6.08
C ALA A 149 6.33 -0.59 -5.99
N ALA A 150 6.80 -0.16 -7.14
CA ALA A 150 7.40 1.15 -7.35
C ALA A 150 6.56 1.93 -8.35
N VAL A 151 6.33 3.22 -8.07
CA VAL A 151 5.59 4.12 -8.95
C VAL A 151 6.54 5.17 -9.54
N VAL A 152 6.40 5.44 -10.83
CA VAL A 152 7.12 6.54 -11.51
C VAL A 152 6.17 7.32 -12.41
N GLU A 153 6.48 8.59 -12.60
CA GLU A 153 5.79 9.47 -13.53
C GLU A 153 6.60 9.59 -14.82
N ARG A 154 5.98 9.32 -15.96
CA ARG A 154 6.53 9.60 -17.30
C ARG A 154 6.42 11.09 -17.61
N ARG A 155 7.20 11.56 -18.60
CA ARG A 155 7.18 12.97 -19.05
C ARG A 155 5.83 13.45 -19.58
N ASP A 156 4.99 12.54 -20.04
CA ASP A 156 3.63 12.81 -20.51
C ASP A 156 2.58 12.80 -19.39
N GLY A 157 3.00 12.63 -18.11
CA GLY A 157 2.14 12.60 -16.93
C GLY A 157 1.50 11.25 -16.65
N VAL A 158 1.74 10.23 -17.48
CA VAL A 158 1.27 8.86 -17.22
C VAL A 158 2.07 8.25 -16.08
N LEU A 159 1.40 7.61 -15.13
CA LEU A 159 2.08 6.84 -14.08
C LEU A 159 2.28 5.39 -14.53
N LEU A 160 3.44 4.85 -14.19
CA LEU A 160 3.75 3.43 -14.30
C LEU A 160 3.86 2.83 -12.89
N LEU A 161 3.18 1.73 -12.64
CA LEU A 161 3.30 0.93 -11.42
C LEU A 161 3.99 -0.38 -11.77
N PHE A 162 5.22 -0.57 -11.29
CA PHE A 162 6.01 -1.79 -11.42
C PHE A 162 5.77 -2.64 -10.19
N MET A 163 5.33 -3.88 -10.35
CA MET A 163 4.82 -4.69 -9.25
C MET A 163 5.50 -6.05 -9.20
N ARG A 164 5.97 -6.41 -8.01
CA ARG A 164 6.24 -7.80 -7.66
C ARG A 164 4.97 -8.63 -7.80
N ASN A 165 5.09 -9.87 -8.26
CA ASN A 165 3.95 -10.76 -8.44
C ASN A 165 4.35 -12.22 -8.25
N GLN A 166 3.36 -13.11 -8.20
CA GLN A 166 3.55 -14.56 -8.06
C GLN A 166 3.32 -15.32 -9.37
N HIS A 167 3.08 -14.61 -10.47
CA HIS A 167 2.77 -15.23 -11.74
C HIS A 167 3.97 -16.03 -12.29
N PRO A 168 3.76 -17.28 -12.81
CA PRO A 168 4.86 -18.17 -13.23
C PRO A 168 5.67 -17.65 -14.44
N ARG A 169 5.28 -16.56 -15.07
CA ARG A 169 6.09 -15.91 -16.12
C ARG A 169 7.45 -15.43 -15.64
N GLY A 170 7.61 -15.15 -14.34
CA GLY A 170 8.87 -14.64 -13.79
C GLY A 170 9.27 -13.29 -14.40
N ARG A 171 8.31 -12.38 -14.57
CA ARG A 171 8.48 -11.04 -15.14
C ARG A 171 7.79 -10.01 -14.28
N VAL A 172 8.36 -8.81 -14.19
CA VAL A 172 7.74 -7.68 -13.50
C VAL A 172 6.39 -7.37 -14.13
N ALA A 173 5.35 -7.27 -13.30
CA ALA A 173 4.04 -6.82 -13.73
C ALA A 173 4.01 -5.29 -13.77
N VAL A 174 3.45 -4.72 -14.83
CA VAL A 174 3.38 -3.26 -15.03
C VAL A 174 1.97 -2.87 -15.41
N SER A 175 1.49 -1.78 -14.83
CA SER A 175 0.23 -1.13 -15.21
C SER A 175 0.41 0.38 -15.37
N GLU A 176 -0.42 1.00 -16.20
CA GLU A 176 -0.42 2.44 -16.46
C GLU A 176 -1.64 3.12 -15.86
N SER A 177 -1.46 4.31 -15.30
CA SER A 177 -2.56 5.19 -14.88
C SER A 177 -2.52 6.49 -15.66
N HIS A 178 -3.66 6.88 -16.24
CA HIS A 178 -3.86 8.13 -16.99
C HIS A 178 -4.63 9.18 -16.19
N ASP A 179 -4.94 8.88 -14.93
CA ASP A 179 -5.72 9.73 -14.01
C ASP A 179 -4.98 9.98 -12.69
N ALA A 180 -3.64 9.97 -12.77
CA ALA A 180 -2.76 10.27 -11.66
C ALA A 180 -2.95 9.34 -10.44
N GLY A 181 -3.12 8.03 -10.69
CA GLY A 181 -3.15 6.97 -9.68
C GLY A 181 -4.55 6.62 -9.16
N GLN A 182 -5.61 7.19 -9.71
CA GLN A 182 -6.97 6.85 -9.28
C GLN A 182 -7.40 5.48 -9.81
N THR A 183 -7.12 5.19 -11.08
CA THR A 183 -7.38 3.89 -11.71
C THR A 183 -6.19 3.42 -12.53
N TRP A 184 -6.17 2.14 -12.86
CA TRP A 184 -5.09 1.48 -13.56
C TRP A 184 -5.59 0.70 -14.76
N GLY A 185 -4.82 0.73 -15.84
CA GLY A 185 -5.07 -0.04 -17.05
C GLY A 185 -4.73 -1.53 -16.90
N PRO A 186 -4.85 -2.29 -17.99
CA PRO A 186 -4.53 -3.71 -18.00
C PRO A 186 -3.07 -3.99 -17.60
N ILE A 187 -2.87 -5.08 -16.87
CA ILE A 187 -1.54 -5.53 -16.47
C ILE A 187 -0.84 -6.15 -17.68
N ARG A 188 0.39 -5.70 -17.92
CA ARG A 188 1.35 -6.37 -18.81
C ARG A 188 2.52 -6.91 -18.03
N PHE A 189 3.18 -7.93 -18.53
CA PHE A 189 4.43 -8.42 -18.01
C PHE A 189 5.56 -7.87 -18.89
N ASP A 190 6.58 -7.28 -18.27
CA ASP A 190 7.71 -6.70 -18.99
C ASP A 190 8.71 -7.81 -19.38
N GLU A 191 8.90 -8.01 -20.68
CA GLU A 191 9.72 -9.14 -21.17
C GLU A 191 11.23 -8.98 -20.89
N GLU A 192 11.70 -7.76 -20.61
CA GLU A 192 13.10 -7.49 -20.33
C GLU A 192 13.42 -7.52 -18.84
N LEU A 193 12.42 -7.35 -17.96
CA LEU A 193 12.60 -7.28 -16.52
C LEU A 193 12.26 -8.61 -15.84
N PRO A 194 13.26 -9.46 -15.52
CA PRO A 194 13.03 -10.67 -14.76
C PRO A 194 12.56 -10.33 -13.34
N GLU A 195 11.65 -11.14 -12.83
CA GLU A 195 11.15 -11.03 -11.46
C GLU A 195 11.11 -12.42 -10.83
N ILE A 196 11.67 -12.55 -9.62
CA ILE A 196 11.75 -13.80 -8.87
C ILE A 196 11.30 -13.53 -7.42
N TRP A 197 10.10 -12.98 -7.27
CA TRP A 197 9.49 -12.65 -5.97
C TRP A 197 10.26 -11.57 -5.18
N CYS A 198 10.78 -10.58 -5.91
CA CYS A 198 11.47 -9.45 -5.32
C CYS A 198 10.78 -8.14 -5.68
N GLN A 199 10.86 -7.17 -4.77
CA GLN A 199 10.36 -5.83 -5.05
C GLN A 199 11.13 -5.21 -6.22
N PRO A 200 10.45 -4.72 -7.26
CA PRO A 200 11.06 -3.88 -8.27
C PRO A 200 11.37 -2.49 -7.71
N ASN A 201 12.35 -1.83 -8.26
CA ASN A 201 12.59 -0.40 -8.01
C ASN A 201 12.65 0.34 -9.34
N ALA A 202 12.17 1.57 -9.35
CA ALA A 202 12.13 2.41 -10.54
C ALA A 202 12.29 3.89 -10.16
N ILE A 203 12.96 4.66 -11.02
CA ILE A 203 13.12 6.10 -10.88
C ILE A 203 12.84 6.79 -12.21
N SER A 204 12.27 7.99 -12.16
CA SER A 204 12.20 8.87 -13.32
C SER A 204 13.51 9.63 -13.45
N LEU A 205 14.09 9.59 -14.63
CA LEU A 205 15.22 10.47 -14.96
C LEU A 205 14.73 11.84 -15.45
N PRO A 206 15.46 12.91 -15.14
CA PRO A 206 15.10 14.28 -15.53
C PRO A 206 15.00 14.46 -17.05
#